data_b927c445542f5f4149d77240f2b5576e
#
_entry.id   b927c445542f5f4149d77240f2b5576e
#
_cell.length_a   1.000
_cell.length_b   1.000
_cell.length_c   1.000
_cell.angle_alpha   90.00
_cell.angle_beta   90.00
_cell.angle_gamma   90.00
#
_symmetry.space_group_name_H-M   'P 1'
#
loop_
_entity.id
_entity.type
_entity.pdbx_description
1 polymer ?
#
loop_
_entity_poly.entity_id
_entity_poly.type
_entity_poly.pdbx_seq_one_letter_code
_entity_poly.pdbx_strand_id
1 'polypeptide(L)'
;MKKVVKFGGSSLASARQFKKVGDIIRADKTRRYVIPSAPGKRNSKDTKVTDMLYECYAAASAGASYKKILEAIKARYQEIIDGLELNLNLDHEFATIEENFVKGIGKDYAASRGEYLNGIVMANYLGYEFIDAAEVIFFDEHGNFEAELTNKELSERLEHVDRAVIPGFYGSKHDGSIKTFSRGGSDVTGSIVARAIHADLYENWTDVSGFLVTDPHIVENPEVIETITYKELRELAYMGAGVLHEDAIFPVRKEGIPINIRNTNRPEDKGTLIVESTCRKPRYTITGIAGRKGFCAINIEKAMMNSEVGFGRKVLGVFEKYGISFEHMPSGIDTMTIMVH
;
A
#
# COMPACT_ATOMS: atom_id res chain seq x y z
N MET A 1 19.76 14.68 4.02
CA MET A 1 19.01 13.58 3.39
C MET A 1 17.88 13.18 4.33
N LYS A 2 16.64 13.10 3.82
CA LYS A 2 15.45 12.67 4.56
C LYS A 2 14.84 11.45 3.85
N LYS A 3 14.62 10.36 4.57
CA LYS A 3 13.94 9.18 4.06
C LYS A 3 12.63 8.94 4.78
N VAL A 4 11.62 8.56 4.02
CA VAL A 4 10.40 7.96 4.53
C VAL A 4 10.53 6.44 4.37
N VAL A 5 10.17 5.71 5.41
CA VAL A 5 10.24 4.25 5.43
C VAL A 5 8.89 3.64 5.80
N LYS A 6 8.32 2.83 4.93
CA LYS A 6 7.09 2.10 5.20
C LYS A 6 7.41 0.63 5.44
N PHE A 7 6.77 0.03 6.42
CA PHE A 7 6.90 -1.39 6.73
C PHE A 7 5.55 -2.10 6.58
N GLY A 8 5.54 -3.15 5.76
CA GLY A 8 4.35 -3.98 5.54
C GLY A 8 3.97 -4.82 6.75
N GLY A 9 2.75 -5.35 6.77
CA GLY A 9 2.24 -6.10 7.90
C GLY A 9 3.05 -7.37 8.25
N SER A 10 3.60 -8.07 7.27
CA SER A 10 4.49 -9.22 7.49
C SER A 10 5.77 -8.83 8.24
N SER A 11 6.26 -7.60 8.00
CA SER A 11 7.43 -7.02 8.69
C SER A 11 7.13 -6.60 10.14
N LEU A 12 5.85 -6.55 10.53
CA LEU A 12 5.38 -6.08 11.85
C LEU A 12 4.50 -7.13 12.56
N ALA A 13 4.59 -8.39 12.14
CA ALA A 13 3.72 -9.45 12.62
C ALA A 13 4.02 -9.94 14.05
N SER A 14 5.19 -9.62 14.63
CA SER A 14 5.62 -10.06 15.95
C SER A 14 6.73 -9.17 16.51
N ALA A 15 7.01 -9.25 17.81
CA ALA A 15 8.11 -8.53 18.45
C ALA A 15 9.48 -8.81 17.80
N ARG A 16 9.71 -10.05 17.33
CA ARG A 16 10.94 -10.40 16.58
C ARG A 16 11.07 -9.59 15.28
N GLN A 17 9.97 -9.42 14.55
CA GLN A 17 9.98 -8.62 13.33
C GLN A 17 10.13 -7.12 13.64
N PHE A 18 9.48 -6.62 14.69
CA PHE A 18 9.69 -5.25 15.18
C PHE A 18 11.16 -4.97 15.52
N LYS A 19 11.86 -5.89 16.19
CA LYS A 19 13.30 -5.74 16.50
C LYS A 19 14.12 -5.58 15.22
N LYS A 20 13.87 -6.39 14.17
CA LYS A 20 14.53 -6.24 12.87
C LYS A 20 14.23 -4.87 12.24
N VAL A 21 12.97 -4.45 12.27
CA VAL A 21 12.56 -3.13 11.76
C VAL A 21 13.27 -2.01 12.51
N GLY A 22 13.34 -2.09 13.84
CA GLY A 22 14.09 -1.14 14.66
C GLY A 22 15.57 -1.07 14.31
N ASP A 23 16.21 -2.23 14.09
CA ASP A 23 17.61 -2.30 13.67
C ASP A 23 17.82 -1.64 12.30
N ILE A 24 16.93 -1.92 11.34
CA ILE A 24 16.95 -1.28 10.03
C ILE A 24 16.83 0.25 10.16
N ILE A 25 15.90 0.75 10.98
CA ILE A 25 15.70 2.19 11.14
C ILE A 25 16.92 2.83 11.81
N ARG A 26 17.43 2.24 12.88
CA ARG A 26 18.59 2.75 13.64
C ARG A 26 19.91 2.70 12.86
N ALA A 27 20.03 1.77 11.91
CA ALA A 27 21.22 1.65 11.05
C ALA A 27 21.40 2.85 10.10
N ASP A 28 20.36 3.62 9.84
CA ASP A 28 20.44 4.80 8.96
C ASP A 28 19.65 5.96 9.57
N LYS A 29 20.38 6.95 10.11
CA LYS A 29 19.78 8.15 10.75
C LYS A 29 18.94 9.02 9.81
N THR A 30 19.00 8.79 8.50
CA THR A 30 18.18 9.51 7.51
C THR A 30 16.77 8.94 7.41
N ARG A 31 16.48 7.77 7.97
CA ARG A 31 15.16 7.14 8.10
C ARG A 31 14.38 7.78 9.24
N ARG A 32 13.77 8.92 8.95
CA ARG A 32 13.18 9.80 9.97
C ARG A 32 11.68 9.60 10.15
N TYR A 33 10.97 9.28 9.07
CA TYR A 33 9.51 9.17 9.08
C TYR A 33 9.12 7.74 8.77
N VAL A 34 8.41 7.12 9.70
CA VAL A 34 8.10 5.68 9.70
C VAL A 34 6.60 5.49 9.53
N ILE A 35 6.22 4.68 8.54
CA ILE A 35 4.83 4.37 8.22
C ILE A 35 4.58 2.88 8.49
N PRO A 36 4.07 2.50 9.66
CA PRO A 36 3.74 1.12 9.95
C PRO A 36 2.38 0.73 9.40
N SER A 37 2.28 -0.47 8.82
CA SER A 37 1.01 -1.16 8.61
C SER A 37 0.56 -1.87 9.88
N ALA A 38 -0.70 -2.34 9.92
CA ALA A 38 -1.18 -3.25 10.97
C ALA A 38 -0.37 -4.56 11.01
N PRO A 39 -0.30 -5.26 12.14
CA PRO A 39 0.37 -6.55 12.25
C PRO A 39 -0.22 -7.58 11.29
N GLY A 40 0.62 -8.11 10.40
CA GLY A 40 0.26 -9.16 9.45
C GLY A 40 0.20 -10.55 10.09
N LYS A 41 0.16 -11.60 9.27
CA LYS A 41 0.20 -13.00 9.70
C LYS A 41 1.58 -13.37 10.23
N ARG A 42 1.65 -14.05 11.38
CA ARG A 42 2.88 -14.66 11.93
C ARG A 42 3.27 -15.94 11.17
N ASN A 43 2.27 -16.64 10.61
CA ASN A 43 2.41 -17.86 9.82
C ASN A 43 1.20 -18.04 8.90
N SER A 44 1.20 -19.09 8.05
CA SER A 44 0.15 -19.34 7.06
C SER A 44 -1.24 -19.60 7.64
N LYS A 45 -1.34 -20.05 8.89
CA LYS A 45 -2.60 -20.35 9.59
C LYS A 45 -3.14 -19.17 10.40
N ASP A 46 -2.35 -18.09 10.51
CA ASP A 46 -2.72 -16.91 11.29
C ASP A 46 -3.65 -15.96 10.52
N THR A 47 -4.36 -15.11 11.24
CA THR A 47 -5.24 -14.08 10.67
C THR A 47 -4.59 -12.71 10.82
N LYS A 48 -4.74 -11.83 9.83
CA LYS A 48 -4.28 -10.45 9.93
C LYS A 48 -5.11 -9.70 10.97
N VAL A 49 -4.48 -8.79 11.69
CA VAL A 49 -5.19 -7.93 12.68
C VAL A 49 -6.32 -7.14 12.01
N THR A 50 -6.12 -6.63 10.80
CA THR A 50 -7.16 -5.89 10.06
C THR A 50 -8.38 -6.77 9.77
N ASP A 51 -8.19 -8.04 9.40
CA ASP A 51 -9.28 -8.99 9.16
C ASP A 51 -10.03 -9.28 10.46
N MET A 52 -9.31 -9.46 11.59
CA MET A 52 -9.91 -9.64 12.92
C MET A 52 -10.70 -8.42 13.36
N LEU A 53 -10.25 -7.20 13.05
CA LEU A 53 -10.96 -5.97 13.37
C LEU A 53 -12.26 -5.85 12.57
N TYR A 54 -12.26 -6.20 11.28
CA TYR A 54 -13.48 -6.27 10.49
C TYR A 54 -14.49 -7.27 11.03
N GLU A 55 -14.02 -8.47 11.40
CA GLU A 55 -14.87 -9.52 11.99
C GLU A 55 -15.45 -9.07 13.35
N CYS A 56 -14.61 -8.47 14.19
CA CYS A 56 -15.01 -7.94 15.49
C CYS A 56 -16.08 -6.86 15.35
N TYR A 57 -15.87 -5.90 14.46
CA TYR A 57 -16.83 -4.82 14.18
C TYR A 57 -18.15 -5.36 13.62
N ALA A 58 -18.09 -6.31 12.67
CA ALA A 58 -19.29 -6.90 12.10
C ALA A 58 -20.12 -7.66 13.17
N ALA A 59 -19.46 -8.37 14.06
CA ALA A 59 -20.13 -9.06 15.18
C ALA A 59 -20.76 -8.06 16.17
N ALA A 60 -20.03 -7.01 16.56
CA ALA A 60 -20.54 -5.97 17.46
C ALA A 60 -21.75 -5.24 16.85
N SER A 61 -21.68 -4.84 15.58
CA SER A 61 -22.76 -4.15 14.86
C SER A 61 -24.02 -5.02 14.70
N ALA A 62 -23.85 -6.35 14.64
CA ALA A 62 -24.95 -7.30 14.57
C ALA A 62 -25.50 -7.70 15.96
N GLY A 63 -24.97 -7.15 17.05
CA GLY A 63 -25.32 -7.55 18.42
C GLY A 63 -24.87 -8.97 18.78
N ALA A 64 -23.94 -9.55 18.00
CA ALA A 64 -23.37 -10.87 18.25
C ALA A 64 -22.18 -10.82 19.21
N SER A 65 -21.69 -11.98 19.66
CA SER A 65 -20.55 -12.06 20.56
C SER A 65 -19.25 -11.72 19.87
N TYR A 66 -18.66 -10.57 20.15
CA TYR A 66 -17.40 -10.06 19.60
C TYR A 66 -16.23 -10.10 20.60
N LYS A 67 -16.51 -10.22 21.90
CA LYS A 67 -15.50 -10.09 22.97
C LYS A 67 -14.30 -11.01 22.81
N LYS A 68 -14.52 -12.26 22.39
CA LYS A 68 -13.42 -13.21 22.15
C LYS A 68 -12.47 -12.74 21.05
N ILE A 69 -12.99 -12.11 20.00
CA ILE A 69 -12.19 -11.59 18.90
C ILE A 69 -11.40 -10.37 19.38
N LEU A 70 -12.05 -9.47 20.12
CA LEU A 70 -11.39 -8.28 20.70
C LEU A 70 -10.26 -8.67 21.65
N GLU A 71 -10.50 -9.65 22.55
CA GLU A 71 -9.46 -10.17 23.44
C GLU A 71 -8.30 -10.81 22.68
N ALA A 72 -8.56 -11.51 21.58
CA ALA A 72 -7.50 -12.05 20.72
C ALA A 72 -6.66 -10.94 20.05
N ILE A 73 -7.29 -9.83 19.65
CA ILE A 73 -6.58 -8.65 19.14
C ILE A 73 -5.74 -8.01 20.24
N LYS A 74 -6.29 -7.80 21.43
CA LYS A 74 -5.56 -7.28 22.60
C LYS A 74 -4.33 -8.14 22.90
N ALA A 75 -4.52 -9.45 23.02
CA ALA A 75 -3.45 -10.41 23.28
C ALA A 75 -2.33 -10.32 22.23
N ARG A 76 -2.70 -10.08 20.97
CA ARG A 76 -1.73 -9.93 19.87
C ARG A 76 -0.82 -8.70 20.06
N TYR A 77 -1.38 -7.55 20.45
CA TYR A 77 -0.60 -6.36 20.75
C TYR A 77 0.19 -6.50 22.03
N GLN A 78 -0.39 -7.14 23.08
CA GLN A 78 0.32 -7.38 24.32
C GLN A 78 1.54 -8.29 24.11
N GLU A 79 1.41 -9.35 23.31
CA GLU A 79 2.56 -10.22 22.91
C GLU A 79 3.69 -9.40 22.26
N ILE A 80 3.34 -8.41 21.41
CA ILE A 80 4.33 -7.55 20.78
C ILE A 80 4.97 -6.61 21.81
N ILE A 81 4.17 -5.95 22.66
CA ILE A 81 4.61 -5.02 23.70
C ILE A 81 5.55 -5.72 24.69
N ASP A 82 5.16 -6.89 25.20
CA ASP A 82 5.95 -7.68 26.14
C ASP A 82 7.25 -8.16 25.49
N GLY A 83 7.20 -8.66 24.27
CA GLY A 83 8.37 -9.11 23.54
C GLY A 83 9.35 -8.00 23.15
N LEU A 84 8.90 -6.73 23.16
CA LEU A 84 9.72 -5.53 22.98
C LEU A 84 10.14 -4.92 24.33
N GLU A 85 9.69 -5.46 25.43
CA GLU A 85 9.95 -4.97 26.79
C GLU A 85 9.52 -3.51 27.01
N LEU A 86 8.37 -3.12 26.42
CA LEU A 86 7.88 -1.75 26.48
C LEU A 86 6.99 -1.54 27.74
N ASN A 87 7.16 -0.41 28.39
CA ASN A 87 6.22 0.05 29.42
C ASN A 87 5.08 0.83 28.74
N LEU A 88 4.23 0.13 28.01
CA LEU A 88 3.10 0.68 27.25
C LEU A 88 1.83 -0.10 27.59
N ASN A 89 0.75 0.61 27.88
CA ASN A 89 -0.59 0.05 28.10
C ASN A 89 -1.54 0.63 27.04
N LEU A 90 -2.29 -0.23 26.37
CA LEU A 90 -3.28 0.13 25.34
C LEU A 90 -4.73 -0.07 25.81
N ASP A 91 -4.99 -0.23 27.11
CA ASP A 91 -6.34 -0.50 27.64
C ASP A 91 -7.32 0.64 27.34
N HIS A 92 -6.85 1.89 27.40
CA HIS A 92 -7.66 3.06 27.08
C HIS A 92 -8.06 3.07 25.60
N GLU A 93 -7.12 2.80 24.70
CA GLU A 93 -7.35 2.73 23.25
C GLU A 93 -8.35 1.61 22.93
N PHE A 94 -8.18 0.44 23.55
CA PHE A 94 -9.11 -0.67 23.34
C PHE A 94 -10.51 -0.40 23.91
N ALA A 95 -10.62 0.27 25.05
CA ALA A 95 -11.92 0.68 25.59
C ALA A 95 -12.65 1.65 24.62
N THR A 96 -11.92 2.63 24.08
CA THR A 96 -12.44 3.57 23.08
C THR A 96 -12.86 2.85 21.80
N ILE A 97 -12.07 1.88 21.34
CA ILE A 97 -12.38 1.07 20.15
C ILE A 97 -13.65 0.26 20.37
N GLU A 98 -13.78 -0.40 21.53
CA GLU A 98 -14.96 -1.19 21.88
C GLU A 98 -16.23 -0.33 21.93
N GLU A 99 -16.16 0.82 22.58
CA GLU A 99 -17.27 1.77 22.64
C GLU A 99 -17.72 2.22 21.24
N ASN A 100 -16.76 2.54 20.37
CA ASN A 100 -17.01 2.96 19.00
C ASN A 100 -17.57 1.84 18.12
N PHE A 101 -17.19 0.59 18.36
CA PHE A 101 -17.76 -0.56 17.66
C PHE A 101 -19.23 -0.76 18.06
N VAL A 102 -19.55 -0.64 19.32
CA VAL A 102 -20.94 -0.73 19.81
C VAL A 102 -21.80 0.42 19.26
N LYS A 103 -21.23 1.62 19.13
CA LYS A 103 -21.91 2.79 18.52
C LYS A 103 -22.09 2.66 17.01
N GLY A 104 -21.41 1.72 16.35
CA GLY A 104 -21.50 1.51 14.92
C GLY A 104 -20.87 2.61 14.06
N ILE A 105 -19.70 3.15 14.48
CA ILE A 105 -19.05 4.31 13.83
C ILE A 105 -18.65 4.03 12.37
N GLY A 106 -18.41 2.77 11.97
CA GLY A 106 -18.15 2.43 10.58
C GLY A 106 -16.98 1.48 10.36
N LYS A 107 -16.98 0.84 9.18
CA LYS A 107 -15.96 -0.14 8.81
C LYS A 107 -14.57 0.47 8.63
N ASP A 108 -14.50 1.70 8.12
CA ASP A 108 -13.23 2.39 7.90
C ASP A 108 -12.54 2.70 9.24
N TYR A 109 -13.32 3.12 10.25
CA TYR A 109 -12.82 3.26 11.62
C TYR A 109 -12.26 1.93 12.14
N ALA A 110 -13.03 0.85 12.04
CA ALA A 110 -12.59 -0.45 12.53
C ALA A 110 -11.27 -0.90 11.87
N ALA A 111 -11.19 -0.82 10.55
CA ALA A 111 -10.00 -1.20 9.79
C ALA A 111 -8.76 -0.40 10.19
N SER A 112 -8.91 0.92 10.36
CA SER A 112 -7.79 1.83 10.68
C SER A 112 -7.15 1.56 12.04
N ARG A 113 -7.88 0.95 12.97
CA ARG A 113 -7.37 0.74 14.36
C ARG A 113 -6.17 -0.19 14.41
N GLY A 114 -6.00 -1.06 13.41
CA GLY A 114 -4.81 -1.91 13.31
C GLY A 114 -3.54 -1.08 13.11
N GLU A 115 -3.53 -0.18 12.17
CA GLU A 115 -2.42 0.72 11.90
C GLU A 115 -2.24 1.75 13.02
N TYR A 116 -3.33 2.29 13.56
CA TYR A 116 -3.32 3.24 14.68
C TYR A 116 -2.60 2.66 15.91
N LEU A 117 -3.04 1.50 16.40
CA LEU A 117 -2.43 0.84 17.55
C LEU A 117 -0.96 0.46 17.27
N ASN A 118 -0.68 -0.02 16.05
CA ASN A 118 0.66 -0.39 15.66
C ASN A 118 1.59 0.84 15.55
N GLY A 119 1.04 1.97 15.15
CA GLY A 119 1.73 3.25 15.16
C GLY A 119 2.15 3.69 16.55
N ILE A 120 1.25 3.58 17.54
CA ILE A 120 1.55 3.88 18.95
C ILE A 120 2.67 2.97 19.49
N VAL A 121 2.59 1.66 19.22
CA VAL A 121 3.63 0.70 19.62
C VAL A 121 4.97 1.04 18.99
N MET A 122 4.98 1.34 17.68
CA MET A 122 6.20 1.67 16.94
C MET A 122 6.81 2.98 17.43
N ALA A 123 6.00 4.01 17.68
CA ALA A 123 6.45 5.30 18.18
C ALA A 123 7.11 5.14 19.56
N ASN A 124 6.48 4.39 20.45
CA ASN A 124 7.03 4.09 21.78
C ASN A 124 8.35 3.30 21.68
N TYR A 125 8.40 2.28 20.81
CA TYR A 125 9.59 1.46 20.61
C TYR A 125 10.79 2.22 20.04
N LEU A 126 10.55 3.21 19.19
CA LEU A 126 11.61 4.02 18.57
C LEU A 126 11.95 5.28 19.39
N GLY A 127 11.07 5.71 20.28
CA GLY A 127 11.15 7.02 20.93
C GLY A 127 10.89 8.17 19.95
N TYR A 128 10.03 7.96 18.93
CA TYR A 128 9.66 8.96 17.92
C TYR A 128 8.30 9.57 18.25
N GLU A 129 8.03 10.75 17.71
CA GLU A 129 6.73 11.39 17.86
C GLU A 129 5.65 10.58 17.13
N PHE A 130 4.53 10.31 17.80
CA PHE A 130 3.35 9.71 17.17
C PHE A 130 2.48 10.84 16.59
N ILE A 131 2.11 10.73 15.32
CA ILE A 131 1.18 11.64 14.66
C ILE A 131 0.06 10.80 14.08
N ASP A 132 -1.17 11.01 14.55
CA ASP A 132 -2.32 10.30 14.01
C ASP A 132 -2.55 10.73 12.55
N ALA A 133 -2.67 9.76 11.66
CA ALA A 133 -2.94 10.03 10.25
C ALA A 133 -4.27 10.78 10.03
N ALA A 134 -5.23 10.62 10.95
CA ALA A 134 -6.50 11.34 10.90
C ALA A 134 -6.35 12.87 11.11
N GLU A 135 -5.25 13.32 11.71
CA GLU A 135 -4.99 14.74 11.93
C GLU A 135 -4.37 15.44 10.71
N VAL A 136 -3.78 14.68 9.78
CA VAL A 136 -2.91 15.21 8.73
C VAL A 136 -3.21 14.69 7.33
N ILE A 137 -4.10 13.71 7.17
CA ILE A 137 -4.51 13.14 5.88
C ILE A 137 -6.01 13.31 5.72
N PHE A 138 -6.43 13.99 4.65
CA PHE A 138 -7.80 14.43 4.48
C PHE A 138 -8.48 13.84 3.25
N PHE A 139 -9.79 13.61 3.39
CA PHE A 139 -10.71 13.18 2.34
C PHE A 139 -11.91 14.13 2.32
N ASP A 140 -12.47 14.35 1.12
CA ASP A 140 -13.68 15.10 0.96
C ASP A 140 -14.93 14.34 1.49
N GLU A 141 -16.10 14.96 1.43
CA GLU A 141 -17.36 14.36 1.88
C GLU A 141 -17.71 13.07 1.11
N HIS A 142 -17.26 12.97 -0.14
CA HIS A 142 -17.47 11.79 -1.00
C HIS A 142 -16.44 10.69 -0.77
N GLY A 143 -15.41 10.95 0.04
CA GLY A 143 -14.32 10.03 0.32
C GLY A 143 -13.20 10.05 -0.71
N ASN A 144 -13.08 11.09 -1.53
CA ASN A 144 -11.94 11.30 -2.41
C ASN A 144 -10.80 11.95 -1.63
N PHE A 145 -9.59 11.53 -1.92
CA PHE A 145 -8.38 12.05 -1.27
C PHE A 145 -8.08 13.50 -1.68
N GLU A 146 -7.92 14.38 -0.70
CA GLU A 146 -7.58 15.79 -0.88
C GLU A 146 -6.07 16.02 -0.85
N ALA A 147 -5.43 15.82 -1.99
CA ALA A 147 -3.98 15.78 -2.10
C ALA A 147 -3.28 17.10 -1.71
N GLU A 148 -3.81 18.26 -2.09
CA GLU A 148 -3.16 19.55 -1.84
C GLU A 148 -3.37 20.02 -0.39
N LEU A 149 -4.56 19.81 0.18
CA LEU A 149 -4.81 20.07 1.60
C LEU A 149 -3.92 19.19 2.47
N THR A 150 -3.92 17.88 2.22
CA THR A 150 -3.09 16.93 2.95
C THR A 150 -1.59 17.30 2.85
N ASN A 151 -1.12 17.66 1.65
CA ASN A 151 0.28 18.02 1.46
C ASN A 151 0.66 19.26 2.28
N LYS A 152 -0.21 20.26 2.32
CA LYS A 152 -0.01 21.49 3.11
C LYS A 152 0.05 21.16 4.60
N GLU A 153 -0.99 20.54 5.13
CA GLU A 153 -1.10 20.25 6.57
C GLU A 153 0.04 19.32 7.07
N LEU A 154 0.39 18.29 6.28
CA LEU A 154 1.54 17.42 6.58
C LEU A 154 2.86 18.20 6.55
N SER A 155 3.09 19.06 5.56
CA SER A 155 4.32 19.84 5.47
C SER A 155 4.48 20.76 6.68
N GLU A 156 3.41 21.48 7.05
CA GLU A 156 3.40 22.37 8.21
C GLU A 156 3.60 21.58 9.52
N ARG A 157 2.89 20.44 9.69
CA ARG A 157 3.00 19.61 10.88
C ARG A 157 4.39 18.99 11.06
N LEU A 158 5.06 18.64 9.95
CA LEU A 158 6.36 17.97 9.98
C LEU A 158 7.56 18.92 9.88
N GLU A 159 7.33 20.21 9.70
CA GLU A 159 8.41 21.21 9.56
C GLU A 159 9.35 21.22 10.77
N HIS A 160 8.79 21.10 11.98
CA HIS A 160 9.52 21.13 13.24
C HIS A 160 9.68 19.76 13.91
N VAL A 161 9.32 18.68 13.22
CA VAL A 161 9.41 17.32 13.74
C VAL A 161 10.58 16.59 13.09
N ASP A 162 11.60 16.26 13.88
CA ASP A 162 12.79 15.57 13.35
C ASP A 162 12.50 14.11 12.97
N ARG A 163 11.67 13.44 13.77
CA ARG A 163 11.33 12.01 13.62
C ARG A 163 9.91 11.74 14.05
N ALA A 164 9.15 11.07 13.18
CA ALA A 164 7.77 10.71 13.49
C ALA A 164 7.41 9.30 13.02
N VAL A 165 6.39 8.74 13.68
CA VAL A 165 5.64 7.58 13.23
C VAL A 165 4.24 8.04 12.85
N ILE A 166 3.84 7.78 11.62
CA ILE A 166 2.52 8.13 11.08
C ILE A 166 1.86 6.82 10.63
N PRO A 167 0.75 6.38 11.25
CA PRO A 167 0.07 5.16 10.84
C PRO A 167 -0.33 5.22 9.37
N GLY A 168 -0.16 4.11 8.66
CA GLY A 168 -0.58 4.03 7.27
C GLY A 168 -2.08 3.80 7.09
N PHE A 169 -2.55 3.78 5.82
CA PHE A 169 -3.85 3.26 5.40
C PHE A 169 -5.05 4.20 5.54
N TYR A 170 -5.09 5.18 6.41
CA TYR A 170 -6.27 6.00 6.69
C TYR A 170 -5.96 7.49 6.84
N GLY A 171 -7.01 8.27 6.87
CA GLY A 171 -7.10 9.67 7.26
C GLY A 171 -8.50 10.00 7.74
N SER A 172 -8.90 11.24 7.71
CA SER A 172 -10.23 11.70 8.13
C SER A 172 -10.94 12.52 7.04
N LYS A 173 -12.26 12.55 7.12
CA LYS A 173 -13.08 13.53 6.43
C LYS A 173 -13.20 14.80 7.26
N HIS A 174 -13.75 15.87 6.67
CA HIS A 174 -13.95 17.15 7.37
C HIS A 174 -14.86 17.06 8.61
N ASP A 175 -15.75 16.07 8.65
CA ASP A 175 -16.62 15.79 9.81
C ASP A 175 -15.90 14.98 10.92
N GLY A 176 -14.63 14.67 10.75
CA GLY A 176 -13.81 13.87 11.66
C GLY A 176 -14.01 12.35 11.52
N SER A 177 -14.90 11.90 10.63
CA SER A 177 -15.07 10.47 10.39
C SER A 177 -13.86 9.88 9.66
N ILE A 178 -13.46 8.67 10.07
CA ILE A 178 -12.31 7.99 9.48
C ILE A 178 -12.65 7.48 8.07
N LYS A 179 -11.69 7.66 7.16
CA LYS A 179 -11.72 7.12 5.81
C LYS A 179 -10.44 6.34 5.52
N THR A 180 -10.59 5.14 4.94
CA THR A 180 -9.45 4.32 4.52
C THR A 180 -9.23 4.41 3.01
N PHE A 181 -7.96 4.26 2.58
CA PHE A 181 -7.63 4.05 1.17
C PHE A 181 -8.11 2.66 0.72
N SER A 182 -8.53 2.54 -0.53
CA SER A 182 -9.15 1.32 -1.05
C SER A 182 -8.20 0.13 -1.13
N ARG A 183 -6.94 0.35 -1.53
CA ARG A 183 -5.89 -0.68 -1.65
C ARG A 183 -4.51 -0.07 -1.43
N GLY A 184 -3.57 -0.89 -0.95
CA GLY A 184 -2.19 -0.46 -0.73
C GLY A 184 -2.05 0.76 0.19
N GLY A 185 -3.01 0.99 1.08
CA GLY A 185 -3.17 2.26 1.78
C GLY A 185 -1.95 2.72 2.57
N SER A 186 -1.21 1.80 3.21
CA SER A 186 0.04 2.17 3.90
C SER A 186 1.15 2.56 2.90
N ASP A 187 1.15 1.98 1.69
CA ASP A 187 2.08 2.37 0.62
C ASP A 187 1.76 3.78 0.11
N VAL A 188 0.45 4.07 -0.04
CA VAL A 188 -0.05 5.39 -0.42
C VAL A 188 0.32 6.42 0.65
N THR A 189 0.11 6.13 1.93
CA THR A 189 0.50 7.02 3.04
C THR A 189 1.99 7.32 3.01
N GLY A 190 2.85 6.30 2.78
CA GLY A 190 4.29 6.50 2.65
C GLY A 190 4.67 7.46 1.53
N SER A 191 4.01 7.36 0.38
CA SER A 191 4.20 8.26 -0.75
C SER A 191 3.72 9.69 -0.47
N ILE A 192 2.58 9.84 0.20
CA ILE A 192 2.03 11.13 0.61
C ILE A 192 2.99 11.85 1.56
N VAL A 193 3.46 11.15 2.60
CA VAL A 193 4.43 11.71 3.55
C VAL A 193 5.74 12.04 2.85
N ALA A 194 6.23 11.19 1.94
CA ALA A 194 7.45 11.46 1.18
C ALA A 194 7.33 12.72 0.33
N ARG A 195 6.18 12.94 -0.31
CA ARG A 195 5.88 14.17 -1.05
C ARG A 195 5.90 15.39 -0.13
N ALA A 196 5.19 15.34 0.99
CA ALA A 196 5.02 16.48 1.89
C ALA A 196 6.34 17.00 2.49
N ILE A 197 7.30 16.12 2.76
CA ILE A 197 8.61 16.51 3.31
C ILE A 197 9.69 16.68 2.25
N HIS A 198 9.36 16.56 0.97
CA HIS A 198 10.33 16.51 -0.14
C HIS A 198 11.45 15.51 0.15
N ALA A 199 11.07 14.25 0.39
CA ALA A 199 12.00 13.18 0.72
C ALA A 199 13.00 12.92 -0.41
N ASP A 200 14.23 12.60 -0.06
CA ASP A 200 15.25 12.19 -1.03
C ASP A 200 15.01 10.74 -1.53
N LEU A 201 14.32 9.93 -0.72
CA LEU A 201 14.01 8.53 -1.02
C LEU A 201 12.80 8.05 -0.21
N TYR A 202 11.91 7.32 -0.84
CA TYR A 202 10.88 6.53 -0.18
C TYR A 202 11.28 5.05 -0.20
N GLU A 203 11.56 4.45 0.96
CA GLU A 203 11.84 3.02 1.09
C GLU A 203 10.57 2.26 1.47
N ASN A 204 10.15 1.31 0.65
CA ASN A 204 9.04 0.40 0.94
C ASN A 204 9.61 -0.98 1.33
N TRP A 205 9.53 -1.30 2.61
CA TRP A 205 10.04 -2.53 3.20
C TRP A 205 8.93 -3.59 3.29
N THR A 206 9.19 -4.73 2.66
CA THR A 206 8.27 -5.86 2.53
C THR A 206 9.02 -7.18 2.77
N ASP A 207 8.45 -8.32 2.38
CA ASP A 207 9.05 -9.66 2.49
C ASP A 207 9.72 -10.14 1.19
N VAL A 208 9.76 -9.30 0.15
CA VAL A 208 10.46 -9.60 -1.10
C VAL A 208 11.61 -8.63 -1.36
N SER A 209 12.67 -9.09 -2.03
CA SER A 209 13.89 -8.32 -2.28
C SER A 209 13.81 -7.42 -3.54
N GLY A 210 12.62 -6.98 -3.91
CA GLY A 210 12.37 -6.13 -5.08
C GLY A 210 11.52 -6.82 -6.14
N PHE A 211 11.47 -6.24 -7.34
CA PHE A 211 10.78 -6.83 -8.49
C PHE A 211 11.67 -7.85 -9.18
N LEU A 212 11.09 -8.98 -9.53
CA LEU A 212 11.75 -10.02 -10.30
C LEU A 212 11.54 -9.79 -11.81
N VAL A 213 12.51 -10.18 -12.61
CA VAL A 213 12.42 -10.08 -14.08
C VAL A 213 11.30 -10.92 -14.68
N THR A 214 10.81 -11.92 -13.92
CA THR A 214 9.68 -12.78 -14.31
C THR A 214 9.09 -13.47 -13.06
N ASP A 215 7.93 -14.14 -13.25
CA ASP A 215 7.22 -14.85 -12.18
C ASP A 215 8.06 -16.07 -11.69
N PRO A 216 8.41 -16.13 -10.39
CA PRO A 216 9.17 -17.25 -9.80
C PRO A 216 8.42 -18.58 -9.80
N HIS A 217 7.10 -18.59 -10.03
CA HIS A 217 6.32 -19.82 -10.21
C HIS A 217 6.46 -20.42 -11.61
N ILE A 218 6.99 -19.66 -12.57
CA ILE A 218 7.18 -20.08 -13.96
C ILE A 218 8.66 -20.34 -14.26
N VAL A 219 9.54 -19.48 -13.77
CA VAL A 219 10.99 -19.56 -14.00
C VAL A 219 11.71 -19.69 -12.66
N GLU A 220 12.54 -20.70 -12.51
CA GLU A 220 13.34 -20.91 -11.31
C GLU A 220 14.42 -19.81 -11.14
N ASN A 221 14.52 -19.28 -9.94
CA ASN A 221 15.54 -18.30 -9.54
C ASN A 221 15.67 -17.09 -10.47
N PRO A 222 14.56 -16.36 -10.76
CA PRO A 222 14.64 -15.18 -11.60
C PRO A 222 15.46 -14.08 -10.91
N GLU A 223 16.19 -13.30 -11.71
CA GLU A 223 16.97 -12.18 -11.19
C GLU A 223 16.07 -11.04 -10.67
N VAL A 224 16.63 -10.22 -9.78
CA VAL A 224 15.99 -9.00 -9.31
C VAL A 224 16.28 -7.86 -10.26
N ILE A 225 15.27 -7.09 -10.60
CA ILE A 225 15.42 -5.84 -11.37
C ILE A 225 16.06 -4.78 -10.46
N GLU A 226 17.30 -4.37 -10.76
CA GLU A 226 18.00 -3.38 -9.92
C GLU A 226 17.37 -1.98 -10.00
N THR A 227 17.00 -1.55 -11.20
CA THR A 227 16.40 -0.24 -11.45
C THR A 227 15.32 -0.35 -12.53
N ILE A 228 14.19 0.28 -12.28
CA ILE A 228 13.05 0.30 -13.19
C ILE A 228 12.44 1.70 -13.22
N THR A 229 11.93 2.13 -14.37
CA THR A 229 11.20 3.39 -14.45
C THR A 229 9.74 3.22 -14.01
N TYR A 230 9.10 4.31 -13.58
CA TYR A 230 7.67 4.28 -13.27
C TYR A 230 6.81 3.78 -14.43
N LYS A 231 7.21 4.09 -15.67
CA LYS A 231 6.51 3.62 -16.86
C LYS A 231 6.61 2.12 -17.03
N GLU A 232 7.82 1.55 -16.94
CA GLU A 232 8.04 0.10 -17.05
C GLU A 232 7.36 -0.66 -15.89
N LEU A 233 7.45 -0.13 -14.68
CA LEU A 233 6.76 -0.72 -13.53
C LEU A 233 5.25 -0.82 -13.75
N ARG A 234 4.64 0.24 -14.31
CA ARG A 234 3.20 0.27 -14.58
C ARG A 234 2.80 -0.81 -15.59
N GLU A 235 3.59 -1.01 -16.65
CA GLU A 235 3.36 -2.08 -17.63
C GLU A 235 3.45 -3.48 -16.98
N LEU A 236 4.47 -3.71 -16.15
CA LEU A 236 4.63 -4.99 -15.46
C LEU A 236 3.51 -5.22 -14.41
N ALA A 237 3.14 -4.20 -13.65
CA ALA A 237 2.08 -4.29 -12.63
C ALA A 237 0.71 -4.58 -13.26
N TYR A 238 0.41 -3.95 -14.40
CA TYR A 238 -0.83 -4.19 -15.15
C TYR A 238 -0.97 -5.65 -15.58
N MET A 239 0.14 -6.29 -15.93
CA MET A 239 0.19 -7.71 -16.33
C MET A 239 0.37 -8.68 -15.14
N GLY A 240 0.23 -8.22 -13.89
CA GLY A 240 0.16 -9.07 -12.71
C GLY A 240 1.42 -9.14 -11.83
N ALA A 241 2.47 -8.39 -12.11
CA ALA A 241 3.64 -8.26 -11.23
C ALA A 241 3.33 -7.33 -10.04
N GLY A 242 2.45 -7.76 -9.14
CA GLY A 242 1.87 -6.92 -8.09
C GLY A 242 2.70 -6.86 -6.80
N VAL A 243 3.78 -6.09 -6.75
CA VAL A 243 4.51 -5.79 -5.50
C VAL A 243 4.10 -4.44 -4.91
N LEU A 244 3.71 -3.47 -5.73
CA LEU A 244 3.31 -2.13 -5.31
C LEU A 244 2.03 -1.71 -6.04
N HIS A 245 1.07 -1.15 -5.30
CA HIS A 245 -0.17 -0.65 -5.90
C HIS A 245 0.08 0.65 -6.67
N GLU A 246 -0.61 0.83 -7.81
CA GLU A 246 -0.43 1.99 -8.69
C GLU A 246 -0.69 3.32 -7.96
N ASP A 247 -1.72 3.38 -7.12
CA ASP A 247 -2.06 4.58 -6.35
C ASP A 247 -0.94 5.04 -5.41
N ALA A 248 -0.10 4.11 -4.95
CA ALA A 248 1.05 4.43 -4.11
C ALA A 248 2.19 5.13 -4.85
N ILE A 249 2.19 5.08 -6.17
CA ILE A 249 3.25 5.67 -7.00
C ILE A 249 2.95 7.15 -7.29
N PHE A 250 1.68 7.50 -7.40
CA PHE A 250 1.26 8.79 -7.93
C PHE A 250 1.79 10.00 -7.15
N PRO A 251 1.75 10.08 -5.79
CA PRO A 251 2.24 11.24 -5.05
C PRO A 251 3.73 11.50 -5.24
N VAL A 252 4.57 10.46 -5.18
CA VAL A 252 6.03 10.59 -5.30
C VAL A 252 6.50 10.79 -6.74
N ARG A 253 5.78 10.23 -7.72
CA ARG A 253 6.08 10.41 -9.14
C ARG A 253 5.99 11.88 -9.56
N LYS A 254 4.97 12.60 -9.10
CA LYS A 254 4.78 14.02 -9.41
C LYS A 254 6.00 14.87 -9.00
N GLU A 255 6.68 14.49 -7.93
CA GLU A 255 7.85 15.18 -7.38
C GLU A 255 9.19 14.53 -7.80
N GLY A 256 9.15 13.46 -8.60
CA GLY A 256 10.36 12.75 -9.03
C GLY A 256 11.10 12.02 -7.89
N ILE A 257 10.44 11.77 -6.76
CA ILE A 257 11.04 11.11 -5.60
C ILE A 257 11.19 9.62 -5.90
N PRO A 258 12.39 9.04 -5.85
CA PRO A 258 12.57 7.60 -6.10
C PRO A 258 11.96 6.74 -5.00
N ILE A 259 11.50 5.53 -5.39
CA ILE A 259 11.04 4.50 -4.45
C ILE A 259 12.04 3.35 -4.45
N ASN A 260 12.39 2.82 -3.29
CA ASN A 260 13.20 1.61 -3.17
C ASN A 260 12.39 0.50 -2.48
N ILE A 261 12.13 -0.60 -3.19
CA ILE A 261 11.50 -1.80 -2.63
C ILE A 261 12.58 -2.65 -1.97
N ARG A 262 12.44 -2.92 -0.66
CA ARG A 262 13.45 -3.60 0.15
C ARG A 262 12.87 -4.74 0.97
N ASN A 263 13.72 -5.71 1.29
CA ASN A 263 13.33 -6.87 2.07
C ASN A 263 13.70 -6.71 3.55
N THR A 264 12.71 -6.73 4.43
CA THR A 264 12.91 -6.65 5.89
C THR A 264 13.68 -7.86 6.44
N ASN A 265 13.57 -9.02 5.79
CA ASN A 265 14.25 -10.23 6.22
C ASN A 265 15.68 -10.38 5.64
N ARG A 266 15.99 -9.57 4.62
CA ARG A 266 17.31 -9.49 3.98
C ARG A 266 17.67 -8.01 3.75
N PRO A 267 17.95 -7.26 4.82
CA PRO A 267 18.18 -5.82 4.73
C PRO A 267 19.47 -5.46 3.96
N GLU A 268 20.36 -6.41 3.73
CA GLU A 268 21.57 -6.29 2.90
C GLU A 268 21.23 -6.25 1.39
N ASP A 269 20.10 -6.83 0.95
CA ASP A 269 19.70 -6.80 -0.44
C ASP A 269 19.39 -5.36 -0.87
N LYS A 270 19.91 -4.94 -2.02
CA LYS A 270 19.70 -3.58 -2.55
C LYS A 270 18.25 -3.34 -2.95
N GLY A 271 17.52 -4.40 -3.28
CA GLY A 271 16.15 -4.31 -3.78
C GLY A 271 16.05 -3.69 -5.16
N THR A 272 14.87 -3.17 -5.48
CA THR A 272 14.59 -2.49 -6.76
C THR A 272 14.41 -1.00 -6.54
N LEU A 273 15.15 -0.17 -7.28
CA LEU A 273 14.99 1.28 -7.30
C LEU A 273 14.05 1.69 -8.44
N ILE A 274 12.96 2.37 -8.11
CA ILE A 274 11.97 2.90 -9.07
C ILE A 274 12.25 4.39 -9.25
N VAL A 275 12.41 4.84 -10.49
CA VAL A 275 12.80 6.21 -10.84
C VAL A 275 11.95 6.76 -11.99
N GLU A 276 11.91 8.09 -12.15
CA GLU A 276 11.21 8.71 -13.30
C GLU A 276 11.92 8.40 -14.62
N SER A 277 13.25 8.52 -14.62
CA SER A 277 14.09 8.23 -15.78
C SER A 277 15.45 7.72 -15.34
N THR A 278 16.15 7.02 -16.24
CA THR A 278 17.50 6.56 -15.96
C THR A 278 18.37 6.72 -17.21
N CYS A 279 19.59 7.24 -17.01
CA CYS A 279 20.65 7.28 -18.04
C CYS A 279 21.52 6.02 -18.00
N ARG A 280 21.30 5.08 -17.07
CA ARG A 280 22.07 3.84 -17.00
C ARG A 280 21.70 2.96 -18.17
N LYS A 281 22.73 2.44 -18.86
CA LYS A 281 22.51 1.38 -19.83
C LYS A 281 21.95 0.16 -19.09
N PRO A 282 20.82 -0.39 -19.53
CA PRO A 282 20.27 -1.59 -18.92
C PRO A 282 21.25 -2.75 -19.11
N ARG A 283 21.35 -3.61 -18.08
CA ARG A 283 22.16 -4.83 -18.16
C ARG A 283 21.62 -5.80 -19.22
N TYR A 284 20.31 -5.82 -19.39
CA TYR A 284 19.59 -6.66 -20.34
C TYR A 284 18.72 -5.82 -21.26
N THR A 285 18.44 -6.35 -22.45
CA THR A 285 17.57 -5.70 -23.45
C THR A 285 16.13 -5.62 -22.99
N ILE A 286 15.69 -6.57 -22.13
CA ILE A 286 14.33 -6.67 -21.59
C ILE A 286 14.39 -6.42 -20.08
N THR A 287 13.61 -5.48 -19.57
CA THR A 287 13.54 -5.15 -18.16
C THR A 287 12.86 -6.25 -17.35
N GLY A 288 11.77 -6.80 -17.88
CA GLY A 288 11.01 -7.88 -17.25
C GLY A 288 9.92 -8.42 -18.17
N ILE A 289 9.38 -9.58 -17.80
CA ILE A 289 8.29 -10.25 -18.52
C ILE A 289 7.21 -10.59 -17.49
N ALA A 290 6.04 -10.01 -17.66
CA ALA A 290 4.84 -10.36 -16.89
C ALA A 290 3.76 -10.88 -17.82
N GLY A 291 2.91 -11.77 -17.32
CA GLY A 291 1.82 -12.33 -18.09
C GLY A 291 0.64 -12.74 -17.22
N ARG A 292 -0.54 -12.61 -17.77
CA ARG A 292 -1.80 -12.99 -17.11
C ARG A 292 -2.58 -13.94 -18.01
N LYS A 293 -3.21 -14.95 -17.42
CA LYS A 293 -4.06 -15.91 -18.13
C LYS A 293 -5.53 -15.49 -18.04
N GLY A 294 -6.40 -16.13 -18.84
CA GLY A 294 -7.85 -15.95 -18.74
C GLY A 294 -8.45 -14.95 -19.74
N PHE A 295 -7.68 -14.53 -20.74
CA PHE A 295 -8.19 -13.63 -21.78
C PHE A 295 -8.91 -14.35 -22.90
N CYS A 296 -9.97 -13.71 -23.43
CA CYS A 296 -10.61 -14.05 -24.67
C CYS A 296 -10.28 -13.00 -25.73
N ALA A 297 -10.03 -13.46 -26.96
CA ALA A 297 -9.85 -12.60 -28.12
C ALA A 297 -11.08 -12.69 -29.01
N ILE A 298 -11.77 -11.58 -29.23
CA ILE A 298 -12.93 -11.49 -30.12
C ILE A 298 -12.48 -10.82 -31.40
N ASN A 299 -12.33 -11.63 -32.48
CA ASN A 299 -11.94 -11.12 -33.76
C ASN A 299 -13.18 -10.72 -34.59
N ILE A 300 -13.20 -9.50 -35.07
CA ILE A 300 -14.25 -8.92 -35.91
C ILE A 300 -13.68 -8.68 -37.29
N GLU A 301 -14.28 -9.29 -38.29
CA GLU A 301 -13.89 -9.14 -39.72
C GLU A 301 -14.99 -8.41 -40.46
N LYS A 302 -14.62 -7.39 -41.22
CA LYS A 302 -15.52 -6.62 -42.06
C LYS A 302 -14.76 -6.03 -43.25
N ALA A 303 -15.16 -6.41 -44.44
CA ALA A 303 -14.61 -5.80 -45.63
C ALA A 303 -14.77 -4.28 -45.64
N MET A 304 -13.73 -3.55 -45.98
CA MET A 304 -13.68 -2.07 -45.95
C MET A 304 -13.99 -1.45 -44.59
N MET A 305 -13.63 -2.14 -43.51
CA MET A 305 -13.88 -1.65 -42.13
C MET A 305 -13.25 -0.29 -41.90
N ASN A 306 -12.05 -0.05 -42.41
CA ASN A 306 -11.32 1.21 -42.27
C ASN A 306 -11.99 2.40 -42.97
N SER A 307 -12.87 2.14 -43.94
CA SER A 307 -13.64 3.17 -44.68
C SER A 307 -14.90 3.57 -43.95
N GLU A 308 -15.37 2.81 -42.95
CA GLU A 308 -16.56 3.13 -42.17
C GLU A 308 -16.24 4.03 -40.99
N VAL A 309 -16.58 5.31 -41.11
CA VAL A 309 -16.39 6.27 -40.01
C VAL A 309 -17.18 5.86 -38.77
N GLY A 310 -16.47 5.77 -37.64
CA GLY A 310 -17.06 5.43 -36.35
C GLY A 310 -17.31 3.94 -36.11
N PHE A 311 -16.79 3.03 -36.97
CA PHE A 311 -16.94 1.58 -36.76
C PHE A 311 -16.43 1.14 -35.37
N GLY A 312 -15.21 1.52 -35.00
CA GLY A 312 -14.65 1.20 -33.67
C GLY A 312 -15.53 1.69 -32.52
N ARG A 313 -16.11 2.89 -32.61
CA ARG A 313 -17.06 3.40 -31.60
C ARG A 313 -18.30 2.52 -31.48
N LYS A 314 -18.86 2.06 -32.61
CA LYS A 314 -20.03 1.17 -32.61
C LYS A 314 -19.71 -0.15 -31.91
N VAL A 315 -18.55 -0.72 -32.22
CA VAL A 315 -18.09 -1.97 -31.59
C VAL A 315 -17.87 -1.78 -30.09
N LEU A 316 -17.11 -0.75 -29.68
CA LEU A 316 -16.87 -0.48 -28.27
C LEU A 316 -18.17 -0.11 -27.51
N GLY A 317 -19.14 0.52 -28.17
CA GLY A 317 -20.46 0.77 -27.57
C GLY A 317 -21.23 -0.50 -27.21
N VAL A 318 -20.97 -1.62 -27.89
CA VAL A 318 -21.53 -2.92 -27.50
C VAL A 318 -20.89 -3.40 -26.18
N PHE A 319 -19.56 -3.31 -26.04
CA PHE A 319 -18.87 -3.67 -24.80
C PHE A 319 -19.30 -2.79 -23.63
N GLU A 320 -19.40 -1.47 -23.86
CA GLU A 320 -19.93 -0.50 -22.88
C GLU A 320 -21.32 -0.88 -22.39
N LYS A 321 -22.25 -1.20 -23.31
CA LYS A 321 -23.63 -1.61 -22.98
C LYS A 321 -23.67 -2.83 -22.04
N TYR A 322 -22.73 -3.74 -22.17
CA TYR A 322 -22.65 -4.95 -21.33
C TYR A 322 -21.69 -4.79 -20.15
N GLY A 323 -21.12 -3.61 -19.92
CA GLY A 323 -20.20 -3.35 -18.82
C GLY A 323 -18.88 -4.13 -18.94
N ILE A 324 -18.46 -4.46 -20.16
CA ILE A 324 -17.24 -5.24 -20.41
C ILE A 324 -16.09 -4.27 -20.74
N SER A 325 -15.04 -4.29 -19.90
CA SER A 325 -13.79 -3.59 -20.17
C SER A 325 -12.94 -4.37 -21.18
N PHE A 326 -12.19 -3.67 -22.02
CA PHE A 326 -11.21 -4.30 -22.89
C PHE A 326 -9.78 -3.96 -22.45
N GLU A 327 -8.85 -4.87 -22.72
CA GLU A 327 -7.45 -4.74 -22.33
C GLU A 327 -6.56 -4.31 -23.51
N HIS A 328 -6.86 -4.83 -24.69
CA HIS A 328 -6.10 -4.55 -25.91
C HIS A 328 -6.98 -4.63 -27.15
N MET A 329 -6.71 -3.77 -28.14
CA MET A 329 -7.53 -3.67 -29.35
C MET A 329 -6.65 -3.47 -30.59
N PRO A 330 -5.93 -4.48 -31.06
CA PRO A 330 -5.21 -4.40 -32.34
C PRO A 330 -6.19 -4.35 -33.50
N SER A 331 -5.93 -3.43 -34.44
CA SER A 331 -6.79 -3.19 -35.61
C SER A 331 -5.97 -3.27 -36.89
N GLY A 332 -6.52 -3.95 -37.90
CA GLY A 332 -6.05 -3.98 -39.26
C GLY A 332 -6.96 -3.18 -40.21
N ILE A 333 -6.84 -3.43 -41.53
CA ILE A 333 -7.67 -2.76 -42.54
C ILE A 333 -9.12 -3.28 -42.49
N ASP A 334 -9.28 -4.59 -42.42
CA ASP A 334 -10.56 -5.30 -42.46
C ASP A 334 -10.82 -6.10 -41.16
N THR A 335 -9.96 -5.97 -40.17
CA THR A 335 -10.05 -6.74 -38.91
C THR A 335 -9.86 -5.87 -37.67
N MET A 336 -10.54 -6.20 -36.60
CA MET A 336 -10.34 -5.64 -35.28
C MET A 336 -10.47 -6.75 -34.25
N THR A 337 -9.46 -6.91 -33.42
CA THR A 337 -9.50 -7.90 -32.34
C THR A 337 -9.64 -7.16 -31.02
N ILE A 338 -10.60 -7.56 -30.17
CA ILE A 338 -10.78 -7.02 -28.83
C ILE A 338 -10.47 -8.11 -27.83
N MET A 339 -9.48 -7.84 -26.98
CA MET A 339 -9.09 -8.73 -25.90
C MET A 339 -9.78 -8.31 -24.61
N VAL A 340 -10.49 -9.24 -23.98
CA VAL A 340 -11.23 -9.06 -22.73
C VAL A 340 -10.82 -10.14 -21.73
N HIS A 341 -10.98 -9.85 -20.44
CA HIS A 341 -10.70 -10.78 -19.34
C HIS A 341 -11.97 -11.45 -18.81
#